data_c7376aae1d7a530377535edaec95f3aa
#
_entry.id   c7376aae1d7a530377535edaec95f3aa
#
_cell.length_a   1.000
_cell.length_b   1.000
_cell.length_c   1.000
_cell.angle_alpha   90.00
_cell.angle_beta   90.00
_cell.angle_gamma   90.00
#
_symmetry.space_group_name_H-M   'P 1'
#
loop_
_entity.id
_entity.type
_entity.pdbx_description
1 polymer ?
#
loop_
_entity_poly.entity_id
_entity_poly.type
_entity_poly.pdbx_seq_one_letter_code
_entity_poly.pdbx_strand_id
1 'polypeptide(L)'
;MTNSLTRAEFEALVVKALDGIPEEVARHLSNVDVVVEDLPNRDQLAGNEIGEGELLLGLYEGVPLTERYGYGEVLPDKISLFQGSIEALGLSNEDMMQEIADTVVHEVAHHFGIDDNRLHELGYQ
;
A
#
# COMPACT_ATOMS: atom_id res chain seq x y z
N MET A 1 -11.21 -2.44 -21.82
CA MET A 1 -11.73 -1.32 -21.04
C MET A 1 -11.05 -1.27 -19.69
N THR A 2 -10.56 -0.10 -19.33
CA THR A 2 -10.02 0.09 -18.00
C THR A 2 -11.15 0.10 -16.98
N ASN A 3 -10.91 -0.52 -15.85
CA ASN A 3 -11.87 -0.63 -14.78
C ASN A 3 -11.77 0.64 -13.92
N SER A 4 -12.66 1.60 -14.19
CA SER A 4 -12.64 2.88 -13.48
C SER A 4 -13.71 2.86 -12.37
N LEU A 5 -13.25 2.96 -11.13
CA LEU A 5 -14.11 2.90 -9.96
C LEU A 5 -14.21 4.29 -9.31
N THR A 6 -15.33 4.51 -8.63
CA THR A 6 -15.40 5.67 -7.73
C THR A 6 -14.41 5.44 -6.59
N ARG A 7 -14.06 6.51 -5.87
CA ARG A 7 -13.21 6.39 -4.69
C ARG A 7 -13.81 5.42 -3.67
N ALA A 8 -15.13 5.52 -3.43
CA ALA A 8 -15.80 4.64 -2.48
C ALA A 8 -15.75 3.18 -2.90
N GLU A 9 -15.92 2.91 -4.19
CA GLU A 9 -15.83 1.54 -4.72
C GLU A 9 -14.43 0.98 -4.58
N PHE A 10 -13.42 1.82 -4.87
CA PHE A 10 -12.03 1.41 -4.72
C PHE A 10 -11.70 1.12 -3.25
N GLU A 11 -12.16 1.99 -2.35
CA GLU A 11 -11.93 1.79 -0.91
C GLU A 11 -12.58 0.50 -0.40
N ALA A 12 -13.72 0.12 -0.97
CA ALA A 12 -14.35 -1.15 -0.63
C ALA A 12 -13.51 -2.35 -1.05
N LEU A 13 -12.84 -2.26 -2.20
CA LEU A 13 -11.88 -3.28 -2.62
C LEU A 13 -10.68 -3.35 -1.68
N VAL A 14 -10.21 -2.20 -1.22
CA VAL A 14 -9.10 -2.15 -0.27
C VAL A 14 -9.46 -2.89 1.02
N VAL A 15 -10.65 -2.66 1.56
CA VAL A 15 -11.10 -3.36 2.78
C VAL A 15 -11.08 -4.87 2.56
N LYS A 16 -11.61 -5.34 1.44
CA LYS A 16 -11.63 -6.77 1.12
C LYS A 16 -10.22 -7.33 0.96
N ALA A 17 -9.34 -6.58 0.31
CA ALA A 17 -7.96 -7.00 0.11
C ALA A 17 -7.25 -7.16 1.45
N LEU A 18 -7.44 -6.21 2.37
CA LEU A 18 -6.81 -6.25 3.68
C LEU A 18 -7.31 -7.41 4.53
N ASP A 19 -8.58 -7.77 4.40
CA ASP A 19 -9.16 -8.90 5.13
C ASP A 19 -8.50 -10.23 4.77
N GLY A 20 -7.94 -10.33 3.57
CA GLY A 20 -7.30 -11.56 3.10
C GLY A 20 -5.80 -11.64 3.37
N ILE A 21 -5.20 -10.61 3.97
CA ILE A 21 -3.76 -10.60 4.24
C ILE A 21 -3.43 -11.51 5.42
N PRO A 22 -2.33 -12.32 5.33
CA PRO A 22 -1.93 -13.20 6.44
C PRO A 22 -1.71 -12.43 7.73
N GLU A 23 -2.07 -13.03 8.85
CA GLU A 23 -1.95 -12.41 10.18
C GLU A 23 -0.53 -11.95 10.49
N GLU A 24 0.47 -12.69 10.02
CA GLU A 24 1.88 -12.34 10.23
C GLU A 24 2.21 -10.95 9.65
N VAL A 25 1.54 -10.57 8.57
CA VAL A 25 1.69 -9.25 7.96
C VAL A 25 0.69 -8.26 8.55
N ALA A 26 -0.56 -8.70 8.69
CA ALA A 26 -1.66 -7.84 9.14
C ALA A 26 -1.42 -7.23 10.53
N ARG A 27 -0.75 -7.95 11.41
CA ARG A 27 -0.46 -7.44 12.77
C ARG A 27 0.38 -6.18 12.76
N HIS A 28 1.16 -5.95 11.69
CA HIS A 28 1.96 -4.74 11.55
C HIS A 28 1.13 -3.53 11.14
N LEU A 29 -0.12 -3.74 10.74
CA LEU A 29 -1.00 -2.66 10.30
C LEU A 29 -1.76 -2.00 11.45
N SER A 30 -1.61 -2.48 12.68
CA SER A 30 -2.38 -2.00 13.83
C SER A 30 -2.22 -0.50 14.10
N ASN A 31 -1.07 0.08 13.74
CA ASN A 31 -0.82 1.52 13.91
C ASN A 31 -0.42 2.13 12.57
N VAL A 32 -1.12 1.75 11.51
CA VAL A 32 -0.85 2.24 10.16
C VAL A 32 -2.18 2.65 9.53
N ASP A 33 -2.23 3.87 9.02
CA ASP A 33 -3.37 4.33 8.23
C ASP A 33 -3.16 3.91 6.78
N VAL A 34 -4.14 3.22 6.20
CA VAL A 34 -4.14 2.90 4.78
C VAL A 34 -5.08 3.88 4.10
N VAL A 35 -4.53 4.71 3.23
CA VAL A 35 -5.28 5.78 2.55
C VAL A 35 -5.21 5.61 1.04
N VAL A 36 -6.20 6.15 0.34
CA VAL A 36 -6.26 6.10 -1.12
C VAL A 36 -6.05 7.50 -1.67
N GLU A 37 -5.13 7.61 -2.62
CA GLU A 37 -4.84 8.87 -3.33
C GLU A 37 -4.94 8.59 -4.83
N ASP A 38 -5.01 9.65 -5.64
CA ASP A 38 -5.14 9.47 -7.09
C ASP A 38 -3.82 9.01 -7.72
N LEU A 39 -2.79 9.82 -7.59
CA LEU A 39 -1.47 9.55 -8.17
C LEU A 39 -0.39 10.03 -7.20
N PRO A 40 0.80 9.42 -7.25
CA PRO A 40 1.89 9.89 -6.41
C PRO A 40 2.34 11.29 -6.82
N ASN A 41 2.75 12.10 -5.84
CA ASN A 41 3.29 13.42 -6.09
C ASN A 41 4.79 13.32 -6.42
N ARG A 42 5.41 14.46 -6.75
CA ARG A 42 6.82 14.51 -7.13
C ARG A 42 7.75 14.00 -6.05
N ASP A 43 7.49 14.36 -4.80
CA ASP A 43 8.34 13.95 -3.69
C ASP A 43 8.28 12.45 -3.47
N GLN A 44 7.09 11.87 -3.60
CA GLN A 44 6.89 10.43 -3.48
C GLN A 44 7.63 9.67 -4.59
N LEU A 45 7.54 10.16 -5.82
CA LEU A 45 8.24 9.56 -6.95
C LEU A 45 9.75 9.66 -6.82
N ALA A 46 10.25 10.83 -6.44
CA ALA A 46 11.68 11.09 -6.32
C ALA A 46 12.32 10.23 -5.24
N GLY A 47 11.61 10.03 -4.13
CA GLY A 47 12.14 9.27 -3.01
C GLY A 47 12.22 7.76 -3.25
N ASN A 48 11.61 7.26 -4.32
CA ASN A 48 11.51 5.83 -4.58
C ASN A 48 12.19 5.38 -5.87
N GLU A 49 12.95 6.25 -6.51
CA GLU A 49 13.72 5.93 -7.72
C GLU A 49 12.90 5.21 -8.79
N ILE A 50 11.66 5.70 -9.01
CA ILE A 50 10.78 5.11 -10.02
C ILE A 50 11.31 5.44 -11.41
N GLY A 51 11.51 4.39 -12.21
CA GLY A 51 11.98 4.53 -13.58
C GLY A 51 10.93 5.11 -14.51
N GLU A 52 11.39 5.62 -15.65
CA GLU A 52 10.48 6.13 -16.66
C GLU A 52 9.56 5.02 -17.16
N GLY A 53 8.27 5.29 -17.19
CA GLY A 53 7.27 4.30 -17.59
C GLY A 53 6.83 3.34 -16.51
N GLU A 54 7.44 3.37 -15.34
CA GLU A 54 7.03 2.57 -14.21
C GLU A 54 5.95 3.26 -13.39
N LEU A 55 5.09 2.47 -12.75
CA LEU A 55 4.02 2.99 -11.90
C LEU A 55 4.32 2.69 -10.44
N LEU A 56 4.21 3.72 -9.60
CA LEU A 56 4.23 3.53 -8.16
C LEU A 56 2.80 3.25 -7.72
N LEU A 57 2.55 2.02 -7.24
CA LEU A 57 1.20 1.57 -6.87
C LEU A 57 0.85 1.91 -5.43
N GLY A 58 1.83 1.93 -4.55
CA GLY A 58 1.66 2.26 -3.15
C GLY A 58 2.97 2.63 -2.49
N LEU A 59 2.88 3.22 -1.30
CA LEU A 59 4.06 3.70 -0.60
C LEU A 59 3.82 3.71 0.90
N TYR A 60 4.76 3.11 1.66
CA TYR A 60 4.78 3.18 3.12
C TYR A 60 5.57 4.43 3.53
N GLU A 61 4.95 5.28 4.32
CA GLU A 61 5.60 6.49 4.84
C GLU A 61 5.52 6.47 6.38
N GLY A 62 6.68 6.31 7.01
CA GLY A 62 6.77 6.34 8.46
C GLY A 62 6.78 7.77 8.99
N VAL A 63 6.23 7.97 10.18
CA VAL A 63 6.25 9.26 10.86
C VAL A 63 7.52 9.33 11.71
N PRO A 64 8.36 10.37 11.55
CA PRO A 64 9.56 10.51 12.38
C PRO A 64 9.25 10.52 13.87
N LEU A 65 10.12 9.91 14.67
CA LEU A 65 9.93 9.85 16.13
C LEU A 65 9.76 11.22 16.75
N THR A 66 10.48 12.22 16.25
CA THR A 66 10.39 13.59 16.75
C THR A 66 8.99 14.19 16.58
N GLU A 67 8.28 13.77 15.54
CA GLU A 67 6.91 14.23 15.31
C GLU A 67 5.89 13.39 16.08
N ARG A 68 6.19 12.10 16.27
CA ARG A 68 5.30 11.18 17.00
C ARG A 68 5.06 11.60 18.44
N TYR A 69 6.08 12.18 19.08
CA TYR A 69 6.01 12.55 20.48
C TYR A 69 5.73 14.04 20.71
N GLY A 70 5.40 14.78 19.64
CA GLY A 70 5.19 16.23 19.68
C GLY A 70 3.91 16.53 20.43
N TYR A 71 3.22 16.45 21.11
CA TYR A 71 1.99 16.79 21.85
C TYR A 71 1.41 15.58 22.61
N GLY A 72 2.24 14.60 22.90
CA GLY A 72 1.80 13.44 23.66
C GLY A 72 0.96 12.43 22.89
N GLU A 73 0.84 12.60 21.58
CA GLU A 73 0.11 11.67 20.72
C GLU A 73 1.07 10.86 19.86
N VAL A 74 0.75 9.59 19.63
CA VAL A 74 1.48 8.74 18.71
C VAL A 74 0.75 8.77 17.37
N LEU A 75 1.37 9.43 16.39
CA LEU A 75 0.82 9.49 15.03
C LEU A 75 1.08 8.16 14.31
N PRO A 76 0.10 7.64 13.59
CA PRO A 76 0.30 6.39 12.83
C PRO A 76 1.17 6.61 11.61
N ASP A 77 1.88 5.56 11.21
CA ASP A 77 2.49 5.53 9.90
C ASP A 77 1.38 5.46 8.85
N LYS A 78 1.73 5.65 7.59
CA LYS A 78 0.75 5.72 6.51
C LYS A 78 1.18 4.86 5.33
N ILE A 79 0.25 4.11 4.76
CA ILE A 79 0.42 3.49 3.45
C ILE A 79 -0.53 4.20 2.51
N SER A 80 0.01 4.79 1.44
CA SER A 80 -0.79 5.40 0.39
C SER A 80 -0.95 4.39 -0.74
N LEU A 81 -2.18 4.20 -1.21
CA LEU A 81 -2.48 3.38 -2.38
C LEU A 81 -2.93 4.33 -3.49
N PHE A 82 -2.29 4.24 -4.64
CA PHE A 82 -2.54 5.18 -5.73
C PHE A 82 -3.54 4.59 -6.71
N GLN A 83 -4.80 4.97 -6.55
CA GLN A 83 -5.91 4.44 -7.33
C GLN A 83 -5.67 4.60 -8.84
N GLY A 84 -5.24 5.78 -9.28
CA GLY A 84 -4.98 6.01 -10.69
C GLY A 84 -3.90 5.10 -11.27
N SER A 85 -2.83 4.86 -10.49
CA SER A 85 -1.75 3.97 -10.92
C SER A 85 -2.24 2.53 -11.02
N ILE A 86 -3.01 2.08 -10.04
CA ILE A 86 -3.51 0.70 -10.01
C ILE A 86 -4.52 0.48 -11.14
N GLU A 87 -5.43 1.44 -11.35
CA GLU A 87 -6.41 1.35 -12.43
C GLU A 87 -5.76 1.37 -13.81
N ALA A 88 -4.63 2.04 -13.95
CA ALA A 88 -3.88 2.08 -15.20
C ALA A 88 -3.36 0.70 -15.64
N LEU A 89 -3.30 -0.26 -14.73
CA LEU A 89 -2.91 -1.63 -15.06
C LEU A 89 -3.99 -2.38 -15.87
N GLY A 90 -5.22 -1.87 -15.90
CA GLY A 90 -6.29 -2.46 -16.70
C GLY A 90 -6.81 -3.79 -16.18
N LEU A 91 -6.75 -4.02 -14.88
CA LEU A 91 -7.13 -5.29 -14.26
C LEU A 91 -8.62 -5.40 -13.99
N SER A 92 -9.11 -6.65 -13.87
CA SER A 92 -10.45 -6.90 -13.35
C SER A 92 -10.52 -6.52 -11.87
N ASN A 93 -11.73 -6.43 -11.31
CA ASN A 93 -11.88 -6.12 -9.89
C ASN A 93 -11.18 -7.17 -9.01
N GLU A 94 -11.27 -8.44 -9.36
CA GLU A 94 -10.60 -9.51 -8.60
C GLU A 94 -9.08 -9.36 -8.64
N ASP A 95 -8.53 -9.13 -9.83
CA ASP A 95 -7.09 -8.97 -9.99
C ASP A 95 -6.62 -7.67 -9.36
N MET A 96 -7.43 -6.62 -9.42
CA MET A 96 -7.13 -5.35 -8.77
C MET A 96 -7.06 -5.52 -7.25
N MET A 97 -8.00 -6.29 -6.68
CA MET A 97 -8.01 -6.58 -5.26
C MET A 97 -6.74 -7.34 -4.85
N GLN A 98 -6.32 -8.31 -5.66
CA GLN A 98 -5.08 -9.04 -5.41
C GLN A 98 -3.86 -8.11 -5.50
N GLU A 99 -3.84 -7.22 -6.49
CA GLU A 99 -2.76 -6.25 -6.64
C GLU A 99 -2.66 -5.31 -5.45
N ILE A 100 -3.80 -4.87 -4.92
CA ILE A 100 -3.84 -4.04 -3.71
C ILE A 100 -3.23 -4.81 -2.54
N ALA A 101 -3.63 -6.06 -2.34
CA ALA A 101 -3.10 -6.88 -1.25
C ALA A 101 -1.59 -7.07 -1.40
N ASP A 102 -1.12 -7.39 -2.61
CA ASP A 102 0.31 -7.57 -2.89
C ASP A 102 1.10 -6.30 -2.60
N THR A 103 0.56 -5.16 -2.99
CA THR A 103 1.21 -3.86 -2.77
C THR A 103 1.37 -3.58 -1.27
N VAL A 104 0.30 -3.78 -0.50
CA VAL A 104 0.36 -3.56 0.95
C VAL A 104 1.35 -4.54 1.60
N VAL A 105 1.29 -5.81 1.24
CA VAL A 105 2.18 -6.84 1.80
C VAL A 105 3.64 -6.51 1.53
N HIS A 106 3.97 -6.12 0.31
CA HIS A 106 5.36 -5.81 -0.04
C HIS A 106 5.86 -4.55 0.68
N GLU A 107 5.01 -3.51 0.81
CA GLU A 107 5.40 -2.30 1.52
C GLU A 107 5.62 -2.56 3.01
N VAL A 108 4.74 -3.35 3.64
CA VAL A 108 4.90 -3.74 5.04
C VAL A 108 6.17 -4.58 5.21
N ALA A 109 6.40 -5.54 4.31
CA ALA A 109 7.56 -6.41 4.38
C ALA A 109 8.87 -5.62 4.30
N HIS A 110 8.96 -4.66 3.38
CA HIS A 110 10.15 -3.83 3.24
C HIS A 110 10.40 -3.00 4.50
N HIS A 111 9.34 -2.45 5.07
CA HIS A 111 9.47 -1.59 6.25
C HIS A 111 9.84 -2.38 7.52
N PHE A 112 9.27 -3.56 7.70
CA PHE A 112 9.44 -4.36 8.91
C PHE A 112 10.46 -5.49 8.76
N GLY A 113 11.13 -5.58 7.63
CA GLY A 113 12.20 -6.55 7.45
C GLY A 113 11.76 -7.99 7.24
N ILE A 114 10.56 -8.20 6.71
CA ILE A 114 10.13 -9.55 6.32
C ILE A 114 10.80 -9.89 4.99
N ASP A 115 11.58 -10.97 4.95
CA ASP A 115 12.36 -11.27 3.77
C ASP A 115 11.53 -11.96 2.66
N ASP A 116 12.11 -12.02 1.46
CA ASP A 116 11.43 -12.57 0.29
C ASP A 116 11.11 -14.05 0.46
N ASN A 117 11.97 -14.80 1.13
CA ASN A 117 11.71 -16.22 1.39
C ASN A 117 10.45 -16.40 2.21
N ARG A 118 10.27 -15.57 3.25
CA ARG A 118 9.07 -15.63 4.08
C ARG A 118 7.83 -15.21 3.29
N LEU A 119 7.94 -14.17 2.46
CA LEU A 119 6.83 -13.76 1.61
C LEU A 119 6.41 -14.88 0.65
N HIS A 120 7.38 -15.58 0.09
CA HIS A 120 7.10 -16.70 -0.80
C HIS A 120 6.35 -17.81 -0.06
N GLU A 121 6.78 -18.14 1.17
CA GLU A 121 6.09 -19.11 2.01
C GLU A 121 4.65 -18.72 2.31
N LEU A 122 4.38 -17.41 2.42
CA LEU A 122 3.03 -16.90 2.66
C LEU A 122 2.18 -16.80 1.40
N GLY A 123 2.75 -17.10 0.23
CA GLY A 123 2.03 -17.07 -1.04
C GLY A 123 2.21 -15.78 -1.84
N TYR A 124 3.17 -14.95 -1.48
CA TYR A 124 3.48 -13.69 -2.18
C TYR A 124 4.85 -13.78 -2.85
N GLN A 125 5.01 -13.06 -3.96
CA GLN A 125 6.27 -13.06 -4.72
C GLN A 125 6.98 -11.73 -4.66
#